data_36d7733f80ed384ff021cad9d1a73a1b
#
_entry.id   36d7733f80ed384ff021cad9d1a73a1b
#
_cell.length_a   1.000
_cell.length_b   1.000
_cell.length_c   1.000
_cell.angle_alpha   90.00
_cell.angle_beta   90.00
_cell.angle_gamma   90.00
#
_symmetry.space_group_name_H-M   'P 1'
#
loop_
_entity.id
_entity.type
_entity.pdbx_description
1 polymer ?
#
loop_
_entity_poly.entity_id
_entity_poly.type
_entity_poly.pdbx_seq_one_letter_code
_entity_poly.pdbx_strand_id
1 'polypeptide(L)'
;MDILEQIIATKRRELAGMMAPKRSLKKALADSPTGIIAEFKRKSPSKGWIHADVRPEEVVPAYAAAGAAALSILTDEPYFGGCLEFIRRVRPLVDIPILRKDFIIDPVQLYQAAEAGADAVLLIAACLSREDCAALTAEAHRLGLEVLLEIHDAAELDYIRPEVDVVGVNNRHLGSFVTDVQTSFDLIDGIRRRITAPLRASALRRAEPKLVFRQTCPKNNFGPPAGEATGPIIISESGIGEPETVRALREAGFRGFLMGEHFMKNPDPGAALADFIQAI
;
A
#
# COMPACT_ATOMS: atom_id res chain seq x y z
N MET A 1 -0.62 42.87 7.40
CA MET A 1 -1.46 41.66 7.18
C MET A 1 -2.41 41.61 8.34
N ASP A 2 -3.70 41.66 8.07
CA ASP A 2 -4.69 41.54 9.14
C ASP A 2 -4.80 40.11 9.67
N ILE A 3 -5.53 39.90 10.76
CA ILE A 3 -5.64 38.58 11.39
C ILE A 3 -6.31 37.56 10.48
N LEU A 4 -7.28 37.99 9.63
CA LEU A 4 -7.92 37.11 8.67
C LEU A 4 -6.98 36.63 7.58
N GLU A 5 -6.13 37.52 7.06
CA GLU A 5 -5.07 37.15 6.09
C GLU A 5 -4.09 36.14 6.68
N GLN A 6 -3.71 36.31 7.97
CA GLN A 6 -2.85 35.38 8.68
C GLN A 6 -3.50 34.00 8.83
N ILE A 7 -4.77 33.96 9.21
CA ILE A 7 -5.55 32.72 9.33
C ILE A 7 -5.66 32.02 7.96
N ILE A 8 -6.00 32.75 6.89
CA ILE A 8 -6.09 32.21 5.54
C ILE A 8 -4.74 31.67 5.06
N ALA A 9 -3.64 32.40 5.31
CA ALA A 9 -2.30 31.95 4.96
C ALA A 9 -1.92 30.68 5.72
N THR A 10 -2.32 30.55 6.98
CA THR A 10 -2.11 29.33 7.78
C THR A 10 -2.92 28.17 7.22
N LYS A 11 -4.21 28.37 6.90
CA LYS A 11 -5.07 27.34 6.28
C LYS A 11 -4.54 26.90 4.92
N ARG A 12 -4.03 27.80 4.09
CA ARG A 12 -3.40 27.46 2.82
C ARG A 12 -2.15 26.60 3.02
N ARG A 13 -1.32 26.86 4.06
CA ARG A 13 -0.16 26.02 4.40
C ARG A 13 -0.57 24.63 4.89
N GLU A 14 -1.60 24.54 5.74
CA GLU A 14 -2.16 23.27 6.19
C GLU A 14 -2.65 22.43 4.99
N LEU A 15 -3.42 23.03 4.09
CA LEU A 15 -3.89 22.37 2.87
C LEU A 15 -2.77 21.99 1.93
N ALA A 16 -1.75 22.84 1.78
CA ALA A 16 -0.56 22.53 0.95
C ALA A 16 0.24 21.35 1.53
N GLY A 17 0.32 21.23 2.86
CA GLY A 17 0.92 20.07 3.52
C GLY A 17 0.16 18.76 3.23
N MET A 18 -1.17 18.80 3.19
CA MET A 18 -2.01 17.65 2.81
C MET A 18 -1.87 17.30 1.32
N MET A 19 -1.52 18.26 0.48
CA MET A 19 -1.31 18.12 -0.97
C MET A 19 0.17 18.04 -1.35
N ALA A 20 1.08 17.88 -0.39
CA ALA A 20 2.51 17.73 -0.67
C ALA A 20 2.72 16.50 -1.57
N PRO A 21 3.71 16.51 -2.47
CA PRO A 21 4.03 15.37 -3.30
C PRO A 21 4.22 14.13 -2.42
N LYS A 22 3.42 13.12 -2.66
CA LYS A 22 3.54 11.84 -1.98
C LYS A 22 4.71 11.08 -2.55
N ARG A 23 5.30 10.22 -1.74
CA ARG A 23 6.31 9.28 -2.22
C ARG A 23 5.62 8.15 -2.97
N SER A 24 6.13 7.79 -4.14
CA SER A 24 5.51 6.74 -4.94
C SER A 24 5.95 5.36 -4.45
N LEU A 25 4.99 4.55 -4.00
CA LEU A 25 5.19 3.14 -3.68
C LEU A 25 5.60 2.37 -4.94
N LYS A 26 4.90 2.62 -6.05
CA LYS A 26 5.19 2.01 -7.36
C LYS A 26 6.63 2.27 -7.78
N LYS A 27 7.06 3.54 -7.75
CA LYS A 27 8.42 3.91 -8.12
C LYS A 27 9.46 3.33 -7.18
N ALA A 28 9.22 3.37 -5.87
CA ALA A 28 10.14 2.81 -4.88
C ALA A 28 10.36 1.31 -5.09
N LEU A 29 9.30 0.55 -5.43
CA LEU A 29 9.40 -0.86 -5.76
C LEU A 29 10.12 -1.12 -7.09
N ALA A 30 9.87 -0.27 -8.11
CA ALA A 30 10.53 -0.37 -9.40
C ALA A 30 12.04 -0.17 -9.30
N ASP A 31 12.47 0.81 -8.50
CA ASP A 31 13.86 1.23 -8.35
C ASP A 31 14.63 0.36 -7.31
N SER A 32 13.91 -0.35 -6.44
CA SER A 32 14.53 -1.11 -5.36
C SER A 32 15.22 -2.38 -5.88
N PRO A 33 16.45 -2.66 -5.43
CA PRO A 33 17.12 -3.93 -5.72
C PRO A 33 16.48 -5.11 -5.00
N THR A 34 15.82 -4.89 -3.86
CA THR A 34 15.23 -5.95 -3.02
C THR A 34 13.71 -6.03 -3.11
N GLY A 35 13.02 -4.90 -3.26
CA GLY A 35 11.57 -4.81 -3.30
C GLY A 35 10.87 -5.12 -1.97
N ILE A 36 11.58 -5.11 -0.84
CA ILE A 36 10.99 -5.44 0.46
C ILE A 36 10.11 -4.29 0.96
N ILE A 37 8.84 -4.59 1.21
CA ILE A 37 7.91 -3.76 1.98
C ILE A 37 7.89 -4.29 3.40
N ALA A 38 8.53 -3.58 4.33
CA ALA A 38 8.63 -4.02 5.70
C ALA A 38 7.40 -3.61 6.51
N GLU A 39 6.69 -4.59 7.08
CA GLU A 39 5.44 -4.37 7.79
C GLU A 39 5.65 -4.25 9.29
N PHE A 40 5.19 -3.15 9.87
CA PHE A 40 5.04 -2.97 11.31
C PHE A 40 3.67 -3.48 11.76
N LYS A 41 3.68 -4.60 12.49
CA LYS A 41 2.49 -5.29 12.97
C LYS A 41 2.73 -5.91 14.35
N ARG A 42 2.03 -5.43 15.37
CA ARG A 42 2.21 -5.90 16.76
C ARG A 42 1.39 -7.14 17.10
N LYS A 43 0.27 -7.36 16.39
CA LYS A 43 -0.71 -8.42 16.68
C LYS A 43 -1.27 -8.98 15.37
N SER A 44 -1.75 -10.22 15.38
CA SER A 44 -2.53 -10.78 14.27
C SER A 44 -3.66 -11.66 14.79
N PRO A 45 -4.78 -11.80 14.05
CA PRO A 45 -5.91 -12.65 14.47
C PRO A 45 -5.51 -14.11 14.69
N SER A 46 -4.56 -14.64 13.89
CA SER A 46 -4.14 -16.04 13.97
C SER A 46 -3.14 -16.35 15.07
N LYS A 47 -2.38 -15.36 15.59
CA LYS A 47 -1.27 -15.58 16.56
C LYS A 47 -1.37 -14.73 17.82
N GLY A 48 -2.36 -13.81 17.91
CA GLY A 48 -2.41 -12.86 19.01
C GLY A 48 -1.27 -11.84 18.95
N TRP A 49 -0.74 -11.45 20.10
CA TRP A 49 0.37 -10.51 20.18
C TRP A 49 1.68 -11.14 19.70
N ILE A 50 2.33 -10.48 18.74
CA ILE A 50 3.63 -10.84 18.18
C ILE A 50 4.73 -10.11 18.95
N HIS A 51 4.52 -8.79 19.15
CA HIS A 51 5.46 -7.93 19.88
C HIS A 51 4.68 -6.75 20.48
N ALA A 52 4.10 -6.94 21.68
CA ALA A 52 3.13 -6.00 22.26
C ALA A 52 3.73 -4.63 22.60
N ASP A 53 4.96 -4.62 23.12
CA ASP A 53 5.57 -3.44 23.75
C ASP A 53 6.43 -2.61 22.76
N VAL A 54 6.59 -3.09 21.51
CA VAL A 54 7.44 -2.42 20.55
C VAL A 54 6.80 -1.12 20.03
N ARG A 55 7.63 -0.11 19.87
CA ARG A 55 7.21 1.21 19.44
C ARG A 55 7.48 1.41 17.95
N PRO A 56 6.55 2.00 17.20
CA PRO A 56 6.76 2.22 15.76
C PRO A 56 7.95 3.16 15.49
N GLU A 57 8.23 4.13 16.37
CA GLU A 57 9.35 5.08 16.20
C GLU A 57 10.72 4.42 16.35
N GLU A 58 10.78 3.24 16.90
CA GLU A 58 12.02 2.45 17.02
C GLU A 58 12.20 1.54 15.81
N VAL A 59 11.15 0.82 15.44
CA VAL A 59 11.22 -0.22 14.39
C VAL A 59 11.15 0.37 12.98
N VAL A 60 10.23 1.32 12.75
CA VAL A 60 9.99 1.80 11.38
C VAL A 60 11.20 2.54 10.79
N PRO A 61 11.89 3.44 11.53
CA PRO A 61 13.14 4.02 11.04
C PRO A 61 14.27 2.99 10.85
N ALA A 62 14.32 1.95 11.72
CA ALA A 62 15.30 0.88 11.58
C ALA A 62 15.06 0.06 10.29
N TYR A 63 13.79 -0.20 9.93
CA TYR A 63 13.43 -0.81 8.64
C TYR A 63 13.89 0.04 7.46
N ALA A 64 13.66 1.35 7.50
CA ALA A 64 14.12 2.26 6.45
C ALA A 64 15.65 2.26 6.33
N ALA A 65 16.35 2.32 7.45
CA ALA A 65 17.82 2.27 7.51
C ALA A 65 18.40 0.93 7.03
N ALA A 66 17.68 -0.17 7.26
CA ALA A 66 18.05 -1.51 6.79
C ALA A 66 17.86 -1.70 5.27
N GLY A 67 17.22 -0.76 4.57
CA GLY A 67 17.05 -0.82 3.11
C GLY A 67 15.69 -1.33 2.64
N ALA A 68 14.64 -1.23 3.47
CA ALA A 68 13.27 -1.43 3.00
C ALA A 68 12.93 -0.46 1.85
N ALA A 69 12.27 -0.95 0.80
CA ALA A 69 11.80 -0.12 -0.31
C ALA A 69 10.60 0.74 0.10
N ALA A 70 9.76 0.21 0.99
CA ALA A 70 8.57 0.86 1.53
C ALA A 70 8.22 0.27 2.90
N LEU A 71 7.31 0.93 3.58
CA LEU A 71 6.82 0.55 4.89
C LEU A 71 5.32 0.24 4.81
N SER A 72 4.87 -0.81 5.49
CA SER A 72 3.47 -1.13 5.70
C SER A 72 3.14 -0.98 7.19
N ILE A 73 2.14 -0.17 7.51
CA ILE A 73 1.78 0.11 8.91
C ILE A 73 0.32 -0.28 9.13
N LEU A 74 0.10 -1.27 10.00
CA LEU A 74 -1.24 -1.68 10.42
C LEU A 74 -1.89 -0.57 11.23
N THR A 75 -3.14 -0.19 10.86
CA THR A 75 -3.90 0.84 11.57
C THR A 75 -5.21 0.34 12.18
N ASP A 76 -5.52 -0.94 12.03
CA ASP A 76 -6.63 -1.59 12.74
C ASP A 76 -6.22 -1.94 14.17
N GLU A 77 -6.97 -1.43 15.14
CA GLU A 77 -6.66 -1.59 16.57
C GLU A 77 -7.14 -2.95 17.13
N PRO A 78 -8.41 -3.35 16.92
CA PRO A 78 -8.96 -4.54 17.56
C PRO A 78 -8.24 -5.84 17.17
N TYR A 79 -7.89 -5.98 15.89
CA TYR A 79 -7.36 -7.23 15.34
C TYR A 79 -5.84 -7.23 15.18
N PHE A 80 -5.23 -6.05 14.92
CA PHE A 80 -3.80 -5.96 14.61
C PHE A 80 -2.99 -5.11 15.60
N GLY A 81 -3.65 -4.51 16.60
CA GLY A 81 -2.99 -3.69 17.61
C GLY A 81 -2.35 -2.43 17.03
N GLY A 82 -2.85 -1.97 15.88
CA GLY A 82 -2.39 -0.78 15.18
C GLY A 82 -3.23 0.45 15.52
N CYS A 83 -2.82 1.60 15.04
CA CYS A 83 -3.65 2.80 15.01
C CYS A 83 -3.09 3.81 14.01
N LEU A 84 -3.94 4.73 13.56
CA LEU A 84 -3.57 5.75 12.58
C LEU A 84 -2.45 6.67 13.08
N GLU A 85 -2.38 6.89 14.40
CA GLU A 85 -1.36 7.70 15.04
C GLU A 85 0.06 7.15 14.81
N PHE A 86 0.23 5.85 14.58
CA PHE A 86 1.53 5.28 14.26
C PHE A 86 2.11 5.89 12.97
N ILE A 87 1.27 6.10 11.95
CA ILE A 87 1.71 6.75 10.70
C ILE A 87 2.14 8.18 10.97
N ARG A 88 1.34 8.98 11.72
CA ARG A 88 1.68 10.38 12.04
C ARG A 88 3.03 10.49 12.76
N ARG A 89 3.26 9.60 13.71
CA ARG A 89 4.48 9.62 14.55
C ARG A 89 5.73 9.23 13.77
N VAL A 90 5.62 8.29 12.83
CA VAL A 90 6.80 7.82 12.08
C VAL A 90 7.04 8.59 10.78
N ARG A 91 6.02 9.24 10.21
CA ARG A 91 6.16 9.98 8.94
C ARG A 91 7.33 10.99 8.93
N PRO A 92 7.54 11.80 9.99
CA PRO A 92 8.68 12.73 10.02
C PRO A 92 10.05 12.06 10.19
N LEU A 93 10.09 10.76 10.48
CA LEU A 93 11.32 10.01 10.78
C LEU A 93 11.85 9.23 9.57
N VAL A 94 11.09 9.14 8.47
CA VAL A 94 11.43 8.31 7.30
C VAL A 94 11.11 9.02 6.00
N ASP A 95 11.88 8.72 4.93
CA ASP A 95 11.71 9.32 3.61
C ASP A 95 11.23 8.35 2.53
N ILE A 96 10.99 7.10 2.86
CA ILE A 96 10.42 6.08 1.97
C ILE A 96 8.89 6.04 2.07
N PRO A 97 8.18 5.46 1.07
CA PRO A 97 6.72 5.40 1.05
C PRO A 97 6.15 4.62 2.24
N ILE A 98 5.01 5.10 2.77
CA ILE A 98 4.22 4.45 3.81
C ILE A 98 2.89 4.01 3.23
N LEU A 99 2.62 2.70 3.28
CA LEU A 99 1.32 2.09 3.02
C LEU A 99 0.50 2.05 4.32
N ARG A 100 -0.71 2.66 4.32
CA ARG A 100 -1.71 2.37 5.34
C ARG A 100 -2.31 1.00 5.08
N LYS A 101 -2.00 0.04 5.95
CA LYS A 101 -2.52 -1.33 5.90
C LYS A 101 -3.75 -1.41 6.80
N ASP A 102 -4.94 -1.40 6.20
CA ASP A 102 -6.22 -1.38 6.89
C ASP A 102 -7.32 -1.94 5.98
N PHE A 103 -8.49 -2.24 6.52
CA PHE A 103 -9.68 -2.60 5.76
C PHE A 103 -10.41 -1.34 5.33
N ILE A 104 -10.10 -0.83 4.15
CA ILE A 104 -10.69 0.40 3.62
C ILE A 104 -11.97 0.05 2.86
N ILE A 105 -13.10 0.55 3.37
CA ILE A 105 -14.45 0.32 2.84
C ILE A 105 -15.23 1.62 2.62
N ASP A 106 -14.68 2.76 3.03
CA ASP A 106 -15.35 4.07 2.95
C ASP A 106 -14.35 5.16 2.57
N PRO A 107 -14.74 6.14 1.72
CA PRO A 107 -13.87 7.24 1.33
C PRO A 107 -13.29 8.06 2.50
N VAL A 108 -13.98 8.14 3.65
CA VAL A 108 -13.46 8.86 4.82
C VAL A 108 -12.12 8.32 5.29
N GLN A 109 -11.89 7.01 5.13
CA GLN A 109 -10.63 6.38 5.51
C GLN A 109 -9.47 6.82 4.60
N LEU A 110 -9.74 7.19 3.34
CA LEU A 110 -8.74 7.75 2.43
C LEU A 110 -8.29 9.15 2.88
N TYR A 111 -9.24 9.99 3.33
CA TYR A 111 -8.90 11.30 3.91
C TYR A 111 -8.08 11.16 5.18
N GLN A 112 -8.42 10.20 6.04
CA GLN A 112 -7.63 9.89 7.24
C GLN A 112 -6.21 9.45 6.88
N ALA A 113 -6.05 8.61 5.84
CA ALA A 113 -4.75 8.15 5.37
C ALA A 113 -3.88 9.32 4.86
N ALA A 114 -4.48 10.18 4.02
CA ALA A 114 -3.80 11.35 3.47
C ALA A 114 -3.37 12.34 4.57
N GLU A 115 -4.25 12.60 5.54
CA GLU A 115 -3.99 13.49 6.68
C GLU A 115 -2.91 12.92 7.60
N ALA A 116 -2.91 11.60 7.85
CA ALA A 116 -1.89 10.94 8.67
C ALA A 116 -0.50 10.90 8.01
N GLY A 117 -0.41 11.16 6.70
CA GLY A 117 0.85 11.17 5.96
C GLY A 117 1.20 9.85 5.28
N ALA A 118 0.22 8.97 5.05
CA ALA A 118 0.39 7.81 4.18
C ALA A 118 0.62 8.25 2.72
N ASP A 119 1.35 7.45 1.97
CA ASP A 119 1.62 7.65 0.54
C ASP A 119 0.78 6.69 -0.32
N ALA A 120 0.38 5.56 0.25
CA ALA A 120 -0.46 4.55 -0.39
C ALA A 120 -1.47 3.95 0.58
N VAL A 121 -2.51 3.34 0.03
CA VAL A 121 -3.58 2.65 0.77
C VAL A 121 -3.81 1.25 0.21
N LEU A 122 -4.32 0.37 1.07
CA LEU A 122 -4.74 -0.98 0.69
C LEU A 122 -6.22 -0.99 0.31
N LEU A 123 -6.55 -1.56 -0.84
CA LEU A 123 -7.90 -1.98 -1.19
C LEU A 123 -7.92 -3.51 -1.35
N ILE A 124 -8.85 -4.19 -0.70
CA ILE A 124 -8.94 -5.65 -0.69
C ILE A 124 -10.12 -6.08 -1.56
N ALA A 125 -9.87 -6.84 -2.63
CA ALA A 125 -10.91 -7.28 -3.56
C ALA A 125 -12.04 -8.04 -2.86
N ALA A 126 -11.70 -8.94 -1.93
CA ALA A 126 -12.67 -9.70 -1.15
C ALA A 126 -13.61 -8.86 -0.27
N CYS A 127 -13.25 -7.61 0.03
CA CYS A 127 -14.02 -6.72 0.92
C CYS A 127 -14.91 -5.70 0.17
N LEU A 128 -14.75 -5.58 -1.14
CA LEU A 128 -15.35 -4.50 -1.94
C LEU A 128 -16.10 -5.06 -3.15
N SER A 129 -17.12 -4.33 -3.61
CA SER A 129 -17.60 -4.52 -4.99
C SER A 129 -16.57 -3.95 -5.99
N ARG A 130 -16.63 -4.39 -7.24
CA ARG A 130 -15.76 -3.84 -8.30
C ARG A 130 -15.99 -2.35 -8.52
N GLU A 131 -17.22 -1.91 -8.36
CA GLU A 131 -17.65 -0.52 -8.47
C GLU A 131 -17.07 0.33 -7.31
N ASP A 132 -17.16 -0.15 -6.07
CA ASP A 132 -16.60 0.54 -4.91
C ASP A 132 -15.08 0.59 -4.96
N CYS A 133 -14.44 -0.51 -5.36
CA CYS A 133 -12.98 -0.56 -5.55
C CYS A 133 -12.52 0.50 -6.57
N ALA A 134 -13.21 0.61 -7.71
CA ALA A 134 -12.90 1.62 -8.72
C ALA A 134 -13.15 3.05 -8.21
N ALA A 135 -14.23 3.29 -7.48
CA ALA A 135 -14.54 4.60 -6.90
C ALA A 135 -13.51 5.01 -5.85
N LEU A 136 -13.13 4.08 -4.95
CA LEU A 136 -12.09 4.32 -3.94
C LEU A 136 -10.71 4.54 -4.56
N THR A 137 -10.37 3.82 -5.63
CA THR A 137 -9.12 4.04 -6.38
C THR A 137 -9.07 5.46 -6.95
N ALA A 138 -10.15 5.90 -7.62
CA ALA A 138 -10.22 7.25 -8.18
C ALA A 138 -10.12 8.34 -7.09
N GLU A 139 -10.76 8.12 -5.94
CA GLU A 139 -10.70 9.05 -4.81
C GLU A 139 -9.33 9.06 -4.14
N ALA A 140 -8.66 7.90 -3.99
CA ALA A 140 -7.30 7.80 -3.48
C ALA A 140 -6.34 8.64 -4.35
N HIS A 141 -6.41 8.49 -5.68
CA HIS A 141 -5.60 9.27 -6.61
C HIS A 141 -5.89 10.77 -6.53
N ARG A 142 -7.16 11.15 -6.33
CA ARG A 142 -7.52 12.57 -6.12
C ARG A 142 -6.85 13.17 -4.87
N LEU A 143 -6.59 12.33 -3.87
CA LEU A 143 -5.89 12.71 -2.63
C LEU A 143 -4.35 12.52 -2.73
N GLY A 144 -3.84 12.13 -3.90
CA GLY A 144 -2.41 11.87 -4.13
C GLY A 144 -1.92 10.58 -3.49
N LEU A 145 -2.82 9.64 -3.15
CA LEU A 145 -2.48 8.33 -2.62
C LEU A 145 -2.40 7.30 -3.76
N GLU A 146 -1.39 6.46 -3.76
CA GLU A 146 -1.34 5.27 -4.60
C GLU A 146 -2.16 4.12 -3.99
N VAL A 147 -2.54 3.15 -4.82
CA VAL A 147 -3.37 2.02 -4.43
C VAL A 147 -2.63 0.71 -4.59
N LEU A 148 -2.52 -0.05 -3.50
CA LEU A 148 -2.23 -1.48 -3.51
C LEU A 148 -3.56 -2.24 -3.51
N LEU A 149 -3.87 -2.93 -4.62
CA LEU A 149 -5.00 -3.83 -4.73
C LEU A 149 -4.57 -5.24 -4.32
N GLU A 150 -5.11 -5.73 -3.21
CA GLU A 150 -4.87 -7.09 -2.71
C GLU A 150 -5.90 -8.05 -3.31
N ILE A 151 -5.40 -9.18 -3.86
CA ILE A 151 -6.20 -10.28 -4.39
C ILE A 151 -5.73 -11.62 -3.80
N HIS A 152 -6.64 -12.62 -3.74
CA HIS A 152 -6.41 -13.93 -3.13
C HIS A 152 -6.60 -15.10 -4.09
N ASP A 153 -7.41 -14.92 -5.13
CA ASP A 153 -7.71 -15.98 -6.08
C ASP A 153 -8.00 -15.48 -7.51
N ALA A 154 -8.24 -16.43 -8.42
CA ALA A 154 -8.46 -16.13 -9.84
C ALA A 154 -9.80 -15.41 -10.10
N ALA A 155 -10.81 -15.51 -9.23
CA ALA A 155 -12.08 -14.81 -9.39
C ALA A 155 -11.93 -13.29 -9.18
N GLU A 156 -10.88 -12.89 -8.45
CA GLU A 156 -10.60 -11.49 -8.14
C GLU A 156 -9.75 -10.79 -9.22
N LEU A 157 -9.26 -11.51 -10.24
CA LEU A 157 -8.48 -10.89 -11.35
C LEU A 157 -9.25 -9.79 -12.09
N ASP A 158 -10.59 -9.81 -12.05
CA ASP A 158 -11.44 -8.80 -12.68
C ASP A 158 -11.42 -7.44 -11.96
N TYR A 159 -10.87 -7.35 -10.74
CA TYR A 159 -10.64 -6.10 -10.04
C TYR A 159 -9.42 -5.34 -10.58
N ILE A 160 -8.48 -6.04 -11.25
CA ILE A 160 -7.27 -5.42 -11.79
C ILE A 160 -7.65 -4.50 -12.95
N ARG A 161 -7.40 -3.22 -12.79
CA ARG A 161 -7.64 -2.15 -13.75
C ARG A 161 -6.34 -1.37 -13.99
N PRO A 162 -6.24 -0.67 -15.12
CA PRO A 162 -5.03 0.12 -15.45
C PRO A 162 -4.70 1.22 -14.44
N GLU A 163 -5.72 1.69 -13.71
CA GLU A 163 -5.58 2.74 -12.72
C GLU A 163 -4.97 2.25 -11.40
N VAL A 164 -4.88 0.93 -11.19
CA VAL A 164 -4.23 0.37 -9.99
C VAL A 164 -2.72 0.54 -10.10
N ASP A 165 -2.06 0.98 -9.03
CA ASP A 165 -0.61 1.23 -9.03
C ASP A 165 0.19 -0.02 -8.73
N VAL A 166 -0.27 -0.82 -7.76
CA VAL A 166 0.36 -2.07 -7.32
C VAL A 166 -0.70 -3.15 -7.14
N VAL A 167 -0.44 -4.36 -7.61
CA VAL A 167 -1.28 -5.55 -7.37
C VAL A 167 -0.54 -6.48 -6.42
N GLY A 168 -1.15 -6.79 -5.27
CA GLY A 168 -0.63 -7.72 -4.27
C GLY A 168 -1.36 -9.06 -4.31
N VAL A 169 -0.62 -10.16 -4.39
CA VAL A 169 -1.17 -11.50 -4.17
C VAL A 169 -0.95 -11.85 -2.71
N ASN A 170 -2.04 -11.94 -1.94
CA ASN A 170 -1.97 -12.41 -0.56
C ASN A 170 -2.06 -13.93 -0.50
N ASN A 171 -0.95 -14.57 -0.15
CA ASN A 171 -0.83 -16.03 -0.01
C ASN A 171 -1.59 -16.58 1.20
N ARG A 172 -2.16 -15.72 2.05
CA ARG A 172 -2.96 -16.14 3.22
C ARG A 172 -4.44 -16.12 2.87
N HIS A 173 -5.08 -17.26 2.93
CA HIS A 173 -6.52 -17.38 2.74
C HIS A 173 -7.27 -16.72 3.92
N LEU A 174 -8.16 -15.75 3.63
CA LEU A 174 -8.84 -14.94 4.66
C LEU A 174 -9.74 -15.74 5.60
N GLY A 175 -10.35 -16.83 5.13
CA GLY A 175 -11.27 -17.65 5.92
C GLY A 175 -10.58 -18.69 6.80
N SER A 176 -9.54 -19.38 6.28
CA SER A 176 -8.86 -20.49 6.96
C SER A 176 -7.54 -20.07 7.62
N PHE A 177 -7.00 -18.89 7.30
CA PHE A 177 -5.67 -18.42 7.68
C PHE A 177 -4.51 -19.33 7.24
N VAL A 178 -4.77 -20.32 6.40
CA VAL A 178 -3.73 -21.12 5.75
C VAL A 178 -2.95 -20.23 4.80
N THR A 179 -1.63 -20.35 4.82
CA THR A 179 -0.74 -19.57 3.97
C THR A 179 0.02 -20.50 3.04
N ASP A 180 -0.11 -20.27 1.73
CA ASP A 180 0.57 -21.05 0.69
C ASP A 180 1.12 -20.11 -0.40
N VAL A 181 2.44 -20.01 -0.50
CA VAL A 181 3.14 -19.17 -1.49
C VAL A 181 2.85 -19.62 -2.93
N GLN A 182 2.40 -20.87 -3.13
CA GLN A 182 1.99 -21.37 -4.44
C GLN A 182 0.89 -20.50 -5.07
N THR A 183 0.01 -19.89 -4.26
CA THR A 183 -1.01 -18.94 -4.72
C THR A 183 -0.42 -17.83 -5.60
N SER A 184 0.75 -17.28 -5.22
CA SER A 184 1.43 -16.27 -6.04
C SER A 184 1.84 -16.84 -7.40
N PHE A 185 2.42 -18.02 -7.45
CA PHE A 185 2.83 -18.65 -8.71
C PHE A 185 1.64 -19.01 -9.61
N ASP A 186 0.52 -19.42 -9.03
CA ASP A 186 -0.70 -19.79 -9.77
C ASP A 186 -1.38 -18.56 -10.40
N LEU A 187 -1.28 -17.38 -9.76
CA LEU A 187 -1.99 -16.17 -10.21
C LEU A 187 -1.17 -15.29 -11.15
N ILE A 188 0.17 -15.36 -11.15
CA ILE A 188 1.03 -14.40 -11.85
C ILE A 188 0.70 -14.28 -13.34
N ASP A 189 0.46 -15.37 -14.04
CA ASP A 189 0.16 -15.35 -15.47
C ASP A 189 -1.23 -14.76 -15.76
N GLY A 190 -2.20 -14.99 -14.87
CA GLY A 190 -3.52 -14.36 -14.92
C GLY A 190 -3.42 -12.84 -14.79
N ILE A 191 -2.65 -12.38 -13.80
CA ILE A 191 -2.41 -10.96 -13.56
C ILE A 191 -1.73 -10.32 -14.77
N ARG A 192 -0.68 -10.92 -15.30
CA ARG A 192 0.05 -10.41 -16.48
C ARG A 192 -0.87 -10.27 -17.70
N ARG A 193 -1.68 -11.28 -17.98
CA ARG A 193 -2.67 -11.20 -19.06
C ARG A 193 -3.65 -10.06 -18.88
N ARG A 194 -4.05 -9.78 -17.63
CA ARG A 194 -4.98 -8.70 -17.32
C ARG A 194 -4.35 -7.32 -17.50
N ILE A 195 -3.10 -7.15 -17.07
CA ILE A 195 -2.35 -5.91 -17.21
C ILE A 195 -2.04 -5.59 -18.69
N THR A 196 -1.72 -6.61 -19.48
CA THR A 196 -1.32 -6.44 -20.89
C THR A 196 -2.49 -6.46 -21.86
N ALA A 197 -3.70 -6.84 -21.43
CA ALA A 197 -4.89 -6.87 -22.27
C ALA A 197 -5.22 -5.47 -22.79
N PRO A 198 -5.41 -5.28 -24.11
CA PRO A 198 -5.83 -4.00 -24.64
C PRO A 198 -7.19 -3.61 -24.03
N LEU A 199 -7.29 -2.37 -23.57
CA LEU A 199 -8.53 -1.79 -23.05
C LEU A 199 -9.64 -1.95 -24.09
N ARG A 200 -10.58 -2.88 -23.88
CA ARG A 200 -11.79 -2.89 -24.71
C ARG A 200 -12.59 -1.63 -24.37
N ALA A 201 -12.76 -0.76 -25.34
CA ALA A 201 -13.40 0.57 -25.25
C ALA A 201 -14.90 0.54 -24.85
N SER A 202 -15.42 -0.54 -24.29
CA SER A 202 -16.86 -0.76 -24.07
C SER A 202 -17.36 -0.60 -22.64
N ALA A 203 -16.56 -0.19 -21.66
CA ALA A 203 -16.98 -0.13 -20.27
C ALA A 203 -16.87 1.24 -19.57
N LEU A 204 -16.49 2.29 -20.28
CA LEU A 204 -16.46 3.65 -19.73
C LEU A 204 -17.80 4.37 -19.97
N ARG A 205 -18.91 3.87 -19.45
CA ARG A 205 -20.00 4.75 -19.02
C ARG A 205 -19.55 5.34 -17.69
N ARG A 206 -19.25 6.64 -17.73
CA ARG A 206 -19.00 7.43 -16.52
C ARG A 206 -20.19 7.28 -15.59
N ALA A 207 -20.05 6.48 -14.53
CA ALA A 207 -20.88 6.61 -13.35
C ALA A 207 -20.43 7.92 -12.68
N GLU A 208 -21.18 9.00 -12.87
CA GLU A 208 -20.97 10.20 -12.09
C GLU A 208 -21.34 9.87 -10.64
N PRO A 209 -20.42 10.02 -9.69
CA PRO A 209 -20.78 9.84 -8.28
C PRO A 209 -21.81 10.90 -7.91
N LYS A 210 -22.96 10.46 -7.40
CA LYS A 210 -24.02 11.33 -6.84
C LYS A 210 -23.58 11.91 -5.49
N LEU A 211 -22.39 12.44 -5.37
CA LEU A 211 -22.02 13.31 -4.25
C LEU A 211 -21.85 14.73 -4.77
N VAL A 212 -22.84 15.54 -4.50
CA VAL A 212 -22.84 16.98 -4.78
C VAL A 212 -21.91 17.67 -3.80
N PHE A 213 -20.63 17.75 -4.15
CA PHE A 213 -19.74 18.81 -3.69
C PHE A 213 -19.26 19.58 -4.92
N ARG A 214 -20.04 20.62 -5.29
CA ARG A 214 -19.57 21.64 -6.22
C ARG A 214 -18.52 22.47 -5.49
N GLN A 215 -17.26 22.15 -5.70
CA GLN A 215 -16.20 23.15 -5.51
C GLN A 215 -15.18 23.03 -6.63
N THR A 216 -14.95 24.18 -7.25
CA THR A 216 -13.94 24.41 -8.29
C THR A 216 -12.53 24.23 -7.69
N CYS A 217 -11.98 23.02 -7.83
CA CYS A 217 -10.55 22.82 -7.69
C CYS A 217 -9.88 22.98 -9.06
N PRO A 218 -8.71 23.61 -9.13
CA PRO A 218 -7.96 23.68 -10.39
C PRO A 218 -7.60 22.26 -10.82
N LYS A 219 -7.76 21.99 -12.13
CA LYS A 219 -7.34 20.72 -12.75
C LYS A 219 -5.81 20.65 -12.68
N ASN A 220 -5.29 19.96 -11.68
CA ASN A 220 -3.89 19.57 -11.69
C ASN A 220 -3.74 18.41 -12.69
N ASN A 221 -3.11 18.73 -13.83
CA ASN A 221 -2.67 17.73 -14.82
C ASN A 221 -1.46 16.97 -14.25
N PHE A 222 -1.67 16.04 -13.34
CA PHE A 222 -0.70 15.01 -13.03
C PHE A 222 -1.05 13.75 -13.83
N GLY A 223 -0.69 13.77 -15.11
CA GLY A 223 -0.50 12.55 -15.88
C GLY A 223 0.86 11.96 -15.50
N PRO A 224 1.04 10.63 -15.55
CA PRO A 224 2.34 10.02 -15.32
C PRO A 224 3.37 10.59 -16.31
N PRO A 225 4.63 10.82 -15.88
CA PRO A 225 5.68 11.27 -16.79
C PRO A 225 5.87 10.22 -17.89
N ALA A 226 6.06 10.69 -19.12
CA ALA A 226 6.25 9.84 -20.30
C ALA A 226 7.55 9.02 -20.13
N GLY A 227 7.41 7.67 -20.03
CA GLY A 227 8.53 6.74 -20.02
C GLY A 227 8.52 5.65 -18.94
N GLU A 228 7.58 5.68 -17.99
CA GLU A 228 7.47 4.63 -16.96
C GLU A 228 6.62 3.44 -17.42
N ALA A 229 6.94 2.25 -16.91
CA ALA A 229 6.22 1.01 -17.19
C ALA A 229 4.70 1.22 -17.05
N THR A 230 3.96 1.01 -18.13
CA THR A 230 2.55 1.41 -18.29
C THR A 230 1.54 0.57 -17.50
N GLY A 231 1.96 -0.34 -16.63
CA GLY A 231 1.10 -1.23 -15.85
C GLY A 231 1.43 -1.22 -14.36
N PRO A 232 0.59 -1.83 -13.50
CA PRO A 232 0.85 -1.99 -12.08
C PRO A 232 2.07 -2.87 -11.81
N ILE A 233 2.75 -2.62 -10.69
CA ILE A 233 3.76 -3.52 -10.15
C ILE A 233 3.07 -4.69 -9.44
N ILE A 234 3.63 -5.89 -9.55
CA ILE A 234 3.08 -7.09 -8.91
C ILE A 234 3.93 -7.44 -7.70
N ILE A 235 3.28 -7.62 -6.54
CA ILE A 235 3.92 -8.00 -5.29
C ILE A 235 3.29 -9.27 -4.71
N SER A 236 4.06 -10.00 -3.89
CA SER A 236 3.60 -11.15 -3.11
C SER A 236 3.57 -10.80 -1.62
N GLU A 237 2.53 -11.25 -0.91
CA GLU A 237 2.30 -10.95 0.50
C GLU A 237 2.05 -12.23 1.29
N SER A 238 2.49 -12.27 2.54
CA SER A 238 2.33 -13.39 3.46
C SER A 238 3.12 -14.66 3.09
N GLY A 239 3.58 -15.40 4.08
CA GLY A 239 4.24 -16.70 3.89
C GLY A 239 5.68 -16.65 3.39
N ILE A 240 6.23 -15.48 3.15
CA ILE A 240 7.60 -15.30 2.69
C ILE A 240 8.49 -15.25 3.95
N GLY A 241 9.36 -16.24 4.10
CA GLY A 241 10.26 -16.34 5.25
C GLY A 241 11.70 -16.66 4.89
N GLU A 242 11.95 -17.12 3.66
CA GLU A 242 13.27 -17.56 3.21
C GLU A 242 13.73 -16.73 2.00
N PRO A 243 15.04 -16.37 1.93
CA PRO A 243 15.62 -15.65 0.79
C PRO A 243 15.39 -16.34 -0.57
N GLU A 244 15.41 -17.68 -0.58
CA GLU A 244 15.15 -18.51 -1.77
C GLU A 244 13.76 -18.26 -2.33
N THR A 245 12.76 -18.12 -1.47
CA THR A 245 11.37 -17.80 -1.86
C THR A 245 11.30 -16.45 -2.56
N VAL A 246 12.01 -15.44 -2.05
CA VAL A 246 12.09 -14.10 -2.68
C VAL A 246 12.73 -14.22 -4.07
N ARG A 247 13.84 -14.98 -4.20
CA ARG A 247 14.50 -15.19 -5.50
C ARG A 247 13.56 -15.86 -6.50
N ALA A 248 12.89 -16.96 -6.11
CA ALA A 248 11.95 -17.67 -6.97
C ALA A 248 10.74 -16.78 -7.40
N LEU A 249 10.16 -16.02 -6.48
CA LEU A 249 9.10 -15.07 -6.80
C LEU A 249 9.58 -13.97 -7.74
N ARG A 250 10.80 -13.48 -7.57
CA ARG A 250 11.40 -12.47 -8.46
C ARG A 250 11.60 -13.03 -9.88
N GLU A 251 12.09 -14.26 -10.01
CA GLU A 251 12.21 -14.96 -11.31
C GLU A 251 10.84 -15.15 -11.96
N ALA A 252 9.81 -15.45 -11.17
CA ALA A 252 8.43 -15.50 -11.64
C ALA A 252 7.88 -14.12 -12.06
N GLY A 253 8.53 -13.00 -11.65
CA GLY A 253 8.23 -11.62 -12.09
C GLY A 253 7.57 -10.74 -11.07
N PHE A 254 7.54 -11.14 -9.82
CA PHE A 254 7.20 -10.24 -8.72
C PHE A 254 8.31 -9.23 -8.49
N ARG A 255 7.92 -7.98 -8.16
CA ARG A 255 8.87 -6.88 -7.94
C ARG A 255 8.83 -6.36 -6.51
N GLY A 256 7.88 -6.83 -5.69
CA GLY A 256 7.80 -6.46 -4.28
C GLY A 256 7.36 -7.63 -3.41
N PHE A 257 7.74 -7.57 -2.12
CA PHE A 257 7.52 -8.62 -1.13
C PHE A 257 7.11 -7.97 0.19
N LEU A 258 5.84 -8.11 0.57
CA LEU A 258 5.33 -7.55 1.82
C LEU A 258 5.54 -8.57 2.95
N MET A 259 6.40 -8.22 3.89
CA MET A 259 6.85 -9.08 4.97
C MET A 259 6.79 -8.36 6.31
N GLY A 260 6.13 -8.97 7.30
CA GLY A 260 6.02 -8.40 8.64
C GLY A 260 6.36 -9.38 9.73
N GLU A 261 5.61 -10.47 9.84
CA GLU A 261 5.73 -11.43 10.93
C GLU A 261 7.15 -12.00 11.07
N HIS A 262 7.82 -12.25 9.94
CA HIS A 262 9.18 -12.77 9.93
C HIS A 262 10.16 -11.88 10.70
N PHE A 263 10.03 -10.56 10.55
CA PHE A 263 10.89 -9.59 11.24
C PHE A 263 10.38 -9.29 12.64
N MET A 264 9.09 -9.02 12.78
CA MET A 264 8.47 -8.58 14.05
C MET A 264 8.57 -9.59 15.20
N LYS A 265 8.76 -10.88 14.91
CA LYS A 265 8.98 -11.91 15.93
C LYS A 265 10.38 -11.87 16.57
N ASN A 266 11.33 -11.15 15.96
CA ASN A 266 12.70 -11.04 16.47
C ASN A 266 12.79 -9.91 17.52
N PRO A 267 13.71 -10.03 18.48
CA PRO A 267 13.94 -8.96 19.47
C PRO A 267 14.35 -7.63 18.85
N ASP A 268 15.09 -7.68 17.73
CA ASP A 268 15.47 -6.54 16.90
C ASP A 268 14.96 -6.75 15.47
N PRO A 269 13.76 -6.23 15.13
CA PRO A 269 13.19 -6.37 13.79
C PRO A 269 14.04 -5.68 12.70
N GLY A 270 14.72 -4.57 13.04
CA GLY A 270 15.58 -3.84 12.09
C GLY A 270 16.81 -4.65 11.70
N ALA A 271 17.50 -5.24 12.66
CA ALA A 271 18.62 -6.14 12.39
C ALA A 271 18.18 -7.38 11.61
N ALA A 272 17.06 -7.98 11.97
CA ALA A 272 16.50 -9.13 11.24
C ALA A 272 16.20 -8.82 9.77
N LEU A 273 15.71 -7.60 9.47
CA LEU A 273 15.53 -7.15 8.09
C LEU A 273 16.88 -6.95 7.38
N ALA A 274 17.85 -6.32 8.04
CA ALA A 274 19.18 -6.07 7.45
C ALA A 274 19.87 -7.39 7.06
N ASP A 275 19.85 -8.39 7.94
CA ASP A 275 20.40 -9.72 7.68
C ASP A 275 19.68 -10.42 6.52
N PHE A 276 18.35 -10.32 6.46
CA PHE A 276 17.54 -10.88 5.39
C PHE A 276 17.86 -10.22 4.03
N ILE A 277 18.01 -8.90 3.99
CA ILE A 277 18.36 -8.15 2.77
C ILE A 277 19.74 -8.55 2.25
N GLN A 278 20.70 -8.83 3.14
CA GLN A 278 22.03 -9.28 2.73
C GLN A 278 22.01 -10.71 2.13
N ALA A 279 20.98 -11.50 2.46
CA ALA A 279 20.85 -12.88 2.00
C ALA A 279 20.08 -13.02 0.67
N ILE A 280 19.41 -11.97 0.15
CA ILE A 280 18.64 -11.98 -1.11
C ILE A 280 19.38 -11.24 -2.21
#